data_370d7283e2ecf147806ea137aba03101
#
_entry.id   370d7283e2ecf147806ea137aba03101
#
_cell.length_a   1.000
_cell.length_b   1.000
_cell.length_c   1.000
_cell.angle_alpha   90.00
_cell.angle_beta   90.00
_cell.angle_gamma   90.00
#
_symmetry.space_group_name_H-M   'P 1'
#
loop_
_entity.id
_entity.type
_entity.pdbx_description
1 polymer ?
#
loop_
_entity_poly.entity_id
_entity_poly.type
_entity_poly.pdbx_seq_one_letter_code
_entity_poly.pdbx_strand_id
1 'polypeptide(L)'
;EISEGLVGSEMCIRDSSQIAQEGAIKEIDEYLLNFNFPSNESKRLTQVALLNYCGAAILMPYKLFHSECKQLKYDLELLQNTFATSFEQVAHRVTCLQDPKLPGIPFHMLRTDIAGNISKRFSLSGIEIPRYGGACPRWNVYSAFTRPGVIQAAVSKMTNGEKYVCIARTVEKGVGRYGQSKSILSIGLGCEAKYAKEFVYTENLDISDKKTEIPIGVSCRTCDRLDCSQRAFPPLHKKFDIDINTRGVSVYVSDNNS
;
A
#
# COMPACT_ATOMS: atom_id res chain seq x y z
N GLU A 1 -9.28 0.75 -27.71
CA GLU A 1 -7.83 0.79 -28.10
C GLU A 1 -6.90 1.17 -26.93
N ILE A 2 -7.34 1.94 -25.93
CA ILE A 2 -6.49 2.31 -24.78
C ILE A 2 -6.42 1.18 -23.72
N SER A 3 -7.38 0.28 -23.67
CA SER A 3 -7.42 -0.83 -22.71
C SER A 3 -6.48 -2.00 -23.07
N GLU A 4 -6.14 -2.17 -24.33
CA GLU A 4 -5.20 -3.21 -24.78
C GLU A 4 -3.76 -2.90 -24.41
N GLY A 5 -3.35 -1.62 -24.30
CA GLY A 5 -2.01 -1.22 -23.88
C GLY A 5 -1.67 -1.56 -22.43
N LEU A 6 -2.65 -1.59 -21.51
CA LEU A 6 -2.42 -1.90 -20.09
C LEU A 6 -2.32 -3.40 -19.81
N VAL A 7 -3.03 -4.22 -20.57
CA VAL A 7 -2.87 -5.69 -20.54
C VAL A 7 -1.57 -6.08 -21.24
N GLY A 8 -1.19 -5.37 -22.30
CA GLY A 8 0.08 -5.52 -23.01
C GLY A 8 1.29 -5.23 -22.12
N SER A 9 1.24 -4.29 -21.16
CA SER A 9 2.40 -3.97 -20.33
C SER A 9 2.75 -5.07 -19.31
N GLU A 10 1.77 -5.77 -18.74
CA GLU A 10 2.07 -6.95 -17.90
C GLU A 10 2.54 -8.16 -18.74
N MET A 11 2.06 -8.31 -19.96
CA MET A 11 2.55 -9.30 -20.93
C MET A 11 3.87 -8.87 -21.55
N CYS A 12 4.08 -7.59 -21.90
CA CYS A 12 5.37 -7.08 -22.39
C CYS A 12 6.49 -7.17 -21.35
N ILE A 13 6.19 -7.09 -20.05
CA ILE A 13 7.19 -7.41 -19.01
C ILE A 13 7.58 -8.88 -19.09
N ARG A 14 6.66 -9.77 -19.42
CA ARG A 14 6.95 -11.20 -19.66
C ARG A 14 7.73 -11.41 -20.97
N ASP A 15 7.38 -10.76 -22.05
CA ASP A 15 7.86 -11.05 -23.39
C ASP A 15 9.13 -10.31 -23.77
N SER A 16 9.28 -9.01 -23.44
CA SER A 16 10.56 -8.32 -23.57
C SER A 16 11.58 -8.72 -22.51
N SER A 17 11.11 -9.36 -21.43
CA SER A 17 11.97 -9.92 -20.42
C SER A 17 12.53 -11.29 -20.78
N GLN A 18 12.06 -12.01 -21.83
CA GLN A 18 12.58 -13.34 -22.09
C GLN A 18 14.09 -13.34 -22.41
N ILE A 19 14.60 -12.37 -23.16
CA ILE A 19 16.02 -12.27 -23.46
C ILE A 19 16.82 -11.63 -22.33
N ALA A 20 16.25 -10.64 -21.65
CA ALA A 20 16.82 -10.08 -20.41
C ALA A 20 16.62 -11.00 -19.19
N GLN A 21 15.63 -11.89 -19.22
CA GLN A 21 15.31 -12.86 -18.18
C GLN A 21 16.37 -13.94 -18.04
N GLU A 22 16.92 -14.50 -19.09
CA GLU A 22 17.93 -15.57 -18.96
C GLU A 22 19.18 -15.10 -18.25
N GLY A 23 19.68 -13.90 -18.59
CA GLY A 23 20.80 -13.27 -17.88
C GLY A 23 20.45 -12.91 -16.43
N ALA A 24 19.33 -12.23 -16.23
CA ALA A 24 18.88 -11.82 -14.89
C ALA A 24 18.54 -13.00 -13.97
N ILE A 25 17.95 -14.07 -14.50
CA ILE A 25 17.66 -15.30 -13.74
C ILE A 25 18.97 -15.92 -13.25
N LYS A 26 19.97 -16.04 -14.12
CA LYS A 26 21.27 -16.60 -13.76
C LYS A 26 21.97 -15.78 -12.68
N GLU A 27 22.02 -14.47 -12.84
CA GLU A 27 22.63 -13.58 -11.85
C GLU A 27 21.89 -13.61 -10.50
N ILE A 28 20.54 -13.66 -10.51
CA ILE A 28 19.74 -13.79 -9.30
C ILE A 28 19.99 -15.15 -8.63
N ASP A 29 20.06 -16.23 -9.40
CA ASP A 29 20.31 -17.58 -8.83
C ASP A 29 21.71 -17.66 -8.21
N GLU A 30 22.75 -17.10 -8.87
CA GLU A 30 24.09 -16.98 -8.32
C GLU A 30 24.10 -16.12 -7.04
N TYR A 31 23.39 -14.99 -7.03
CA TYR A 31 23.24 -14.14 -5.84
C TYR A 31 22.59 -14.88 -4.68
N LEU A 32 21.52 -15.66 -4.95
CA LEU A 32 20.77 -16.42 -3.94
C LEU A 32 21.54 -17.61 -3.36
N LEU A 33 22.66 -18.03 -3.97
CA LEU A 33 23.55 -19.04 -3.40
C LEU A 33 24.28 -18.55 -2.13
N ASN A 34 24.41 -17.23 -1.96
CA ASN A 34 25.06 -16.63 -0.80
C ASN A 34 24.16 -16.58 0.46
N PHE A 35 22.92 -17.06 0.38
CA PHE A 35 21.95 -16.96 1.47
C PHE A 35 21.43 -18.35 1.88
N ASN A 36 21.26 -18.54 3.19
CA ASN A 36 20.58 -19.71 3.74
C ASN A 36 19.09 -19.45 3.82
N PHE A 37 18.30 -20.24 3.11
CA PHE A 37 16.84 -20.17 3.15
C PHE A 37 16.26 -21.26 4.04
N PRO A 38 15.19 -20.95 4.82
CA PRO A 38 14.53 -21.94 5.66
C PRO A 38 13.82 -23.04 4.86
N SER A 39 13.49 -22.76 3.60
CA SER A 39 12.88 -23.75 2.68
C SER A 39 13.11 -23.39 1.22
N ASN A 40 12.90 -24.36 0.32
CA ASN A 40 12.94 -24.14 -1.14
C ASN A 40 11.85 -23.15 -1.60
N GLU A 41 10.67 -23.16 -0.97
CA GLU A 41 9.59 -22.22 -1.25
C GLU A 41 10.00 -20.80 -0.94
N SER A 42 10.67 -20.57 0.21
CA SER A 42 11.21 -19.26 0.56
C SER A 42 12.22 -18.74 -0.45
N LYS A 43 13.11 -19.62 -0.94
CA LYS A 43 14.07 -19.30 -2.00
C LYS A 43 13.35 -18.89 -3.29
N ARG A 44 12.37 -19.69 -3.75
CA ARG A 44 11.58 -19.40 -4.95
C ARG A 44 10.78 -18.11 -4.84
N LEU A 45 10.17 -17.83 -3.69
CA LEU A 45 9.45 -16.57 -3.45
C LEU A 45 10.40 -15.36 -3.53
N THR A 46 11.61 -15.50 -2.98
CA THR A 46 12.63 -14.46 -3.06
C THR A 46 13.08 -14.23 -4.52
N GLN A 47 13.29 -15.32 -5.28
CA GLN A 47 13.61 -15.26 -6.69
C GLN A 47 12.54 -14.49 -7.49
N VAL A 48 11.26 -14.83 -7.28
CA VAL A 48 10.13 -14.13 -7.92
C VAL A 48 10.11 -12.64 -7.53
N ALA A 49 10.38 -12.31 -6.27
CA ALA A 49 10.43 -10.92 -5.82
C ALA A 49 11.55 -10.12 -6.50
N LEU A 50 12.74 -10.72 -6.63
CA LEU A 50 13.88 -10.10 -7.31
C LEU A 50 13.64 -9.93 -8.82
N LEU A 51 13.05 -10.92 -9.48
CA LEU A 51 12.67 -10.83 -10.89
C LEU A 51 11.66 -9.72 -11.14
N ASN A 52 10.64 -9.60 -10.27
CA ASN A 52 9.68 -8.49 -10.34
C ASN A 52 10.35 -7.12 -10.12
N TYR A 53 11.34 -7.04 -9.22
CA TYR A 53 12.11 -5.84 -9.01
C TYR A 53 12.94 -5.46 -10.25
N CYS A 54 13.63 -6.43 -10.85
CA CYS A 54 14.41 -6.23 -12.08
C CYS A 54 13.52 -5.74 -13.23
N GLY A 55 12.37 -6.39 -13.45
CA GLY A 55 11.41 -5.96 -14.47
C GLY A 55 10.94 -4.52 -14.25
N ALA A 56 10.61 -4.17 -13.02
CA ALA A 56 10.23 -2.80 -12.67
C ALA A 56 11.40 -1.81 -12.85
N ALA A 57 12.64 -2.22 -12.59
CA ALA A 57 13.82 -1.38 -12.77
C ALA A 57 14.14 -1.10 -14.24
N ILE A 58 13.85 -2.05 -15.13
CA ILE A 58 13.99 -1.90 -16.58
C ILE A 58 12.96 -0.89 -17.10
N LEU A 59 11.69 -1.03 -16.71
CA LEU A 59 10.62 -0.13 -17.16
C LEU A 59 10.73 1.28 -16.57
N MET A 60 11.20 1.39 -15.33
CA MET A 60 11.33 2.61 -14.56
C MET A 60 12.76 2.75 -14.02
N PRO A 61 13.76 3.11 -14.88
CA PRO A 61 15.15 3.22 -14.48
C PRO A 61 15.33 4.22 -13.34
N TYR A 62 16.13 3.88 -12.34
CA TYR A 62 16.20 4.56 -11.06
C TYR A 62 16.33 6.08 -11.15
N LYS A 63 17.35 6.58 -11.83
CA LYS A 63 17.65 8.03 -11.91
C LYS A 63 16.54 8.80 -12.62
N LEU A 64 16.06 8.27 -13.75
CA LEU A 64 14.97 8.89 -14.50
C LEU A 64 13.67 8.88 -13.68
N PHE A 65 13.32 7.72 -13.13
CA PHE A 65 12.10 7.58 -12.33
C PHE A 65 12.12 8.48 -11.08
N HIS A 66 13.28 8.56 -10.38
CA HIS A 66 13.42 9.46 -9.24
C HIS A 66 13.25 10.94 -9.63
N SER A 67 13.86 11.37 -10.76
CA SER A 67 13.72 12.74 -11.26
C SER A 67 12.25 13.07 -11.55
N GLU A 68 11.55 12.19 -12.28
CA GLU A 68 10.13 12.35 -12.59
C GLU A 68 9.26 12.36 -11.33
N CYS A 69 9.56 11.48 -10.35
CA CYS A 69 8.85 11.51 -9.06
C CYS A 69 8.97 12.85 -8.37
N LYS A 70 10.15 13.46 -8.35
CA LYS A 70 10.34 14.78 -7.73
C LYS A 70 9.65 15.89 -8.52
N GLN A 71 9.76 15.89 -9.83
CA GLN A 71 9.14 16.89 -10.71
C GLN A 71 7.61 16.86 -10.63
N LEU A 72 7.03 15.66 -10.62
CA LEU A 72 5.57 15.44 -10.57
C LEU A 72 5.03 15.32 -9.14
N LYS A 73 5.83 15.63 -8.10
CA LYS A 73 5.44 15.49 -6.69
C LYS A 73 4.77 14.14 -6.39
N TYR A 74 5.32 13.07 -6.96
CA TYR A 74 4.81 11.71 -6.80
C TYR A 74 3.34 11.53 -7.25
N ASP A 75 2.91 12.23 -8.30
CA ASP A 75 1.62 11.96 -8.94
C ASP A 75 1.67 10.60 -9.65
N LEU A 76 0.99 9.60 -9.05
CA LEU A 76 1.06 8.22 -9.55
C LEU A 76 0.35 8.03 -10.89
N GLU A 77 -0.66 8.84 -11.21
CA GLU A 77 -1.36 8.75 -12.50
C GLU A 77 -0.51 9.34 -13.63
N LEU A 78 0.14 10.47 -13.39
CA LEU A 78 1.09 11.02 -14.35
C LEU A 78 2.30 10.11 -14.55
N LEU A 79 2.87 9.58 -13.46
CA LEU A 79 3.97 8.61 -13.52
C LEU A 79 3.56 7.33 -14.27
N GLN A 80 2.35 6.82 -14.03
CA GLN A 80 1.80 5.68 -14.76
C GLN A 80 1.79 5.93 -16.27
N ASN A 81 1.34 7.11 -16.69
CA ASN A 81 1.27 7.50 -18.09
C ASN A 81 2.68 7.69 -18.69
N THR A 82 3.58 8.37 -17.95
CA THR A 82 4.96 8.63 -18.40
C THR A 82 5.74 7.34 -18.68
N PHE A 83 5.56 6.34 -17.82
CA PHE A 83 6.30 5.07 -17.93
C PHE A 83 5.48 3.93 -18.56
N ALA A 84 4.26 4.19 -19.04
CA ALA A 84 3.34 3.20 -19.62
C ALA A 84 3.20 1.93 -18.74
N THR A 85 3.07 2.12 -17.42
CA THR A 85 2.99 1.06 -16.43
C THR A 85 1.65 1.09 -15.69
N SER A 86 1.36 0.10 -14.83
CA SER A 86 0.15 0.12 -14.02
C SER A 86 0.32 0.95 -12.74
N PHE A 87 -0.81 1.44 -12.19
CA PHE A 87 -0.84 2.16 -10.92
C PHE A 87 -0.14 1.39 -9.79
N GLU A 88 -0.38 0.07 -9.70
CA GLU A 88 0.28 -0.79 -8.70
C GLU A 88 1.79 -0.87 -8.90
N GLN A 89 2.26 -0.94 -10.17
CA GLN A 89 3.70 -0.99 -10.45
C GLN A 89 4.38 0.31 -10.05
N VAL A 90 3.79 1.47 -10.37
CA VAL A 90 4.32 2.78 -9.93
C VAL A 90 4.30 2.87 -8.40
N ALA A 91 3.18 2.54 -7.75
CA ALA A 91 3.07 2.55 -6.30
C ALA A 91 4.11 1.66 -5.61
N HIS A 92 4.41 0.49 -6.19
CA HIS A 92 5.49 -0.36 -5.70
C HIS A 92 6.87 0.22 -6.01
N ARG A 93 7.09 0.77 -7.20
CA ARG A 93 8.39 1.33 -7.60
C ARG A 93 8.82 2.52 -6.75
N VAL A 94 7.91 3.41 -6.36
CA VAL A 94 8.24 4.55 -5.47
C VAL A 94 8.74 4.08 -4.10
N THR A 95 8.28 2.92 -3.60
CA THR A 95 8.80 2.35 -2.35
C THR A 95 10.22 1.80 -2.47
N CYS A 96 10.72 1.62 -3.69
CA CYS A 96 12.07 1.10 -3.95
C CYS A 96 13.14 2.20 -4.13
N LEU A 97 12.78 3.48 -3.99
CA LEU A 97 13.71 4.61 -4.13
C LEU A 97 14.53 4.81 -2.85
N GLN A 98 15.51 3.91 -2.61
CA GLN A 98 16.27 3.84 -1.37
C GLN A 98 17.79 3.98 -1.55
N ASP A 99 18.25 4.46 -2.71
CA ASP A 99 19.68 4.76 -2.89
C ASP A 99 20.09 5.87 -1.91
N PRO A 100 21.07 5.64 -1.00
CA PRO A 100 21.49 6.66 -0.05
C PRO A 100 21.97 7.96 -0.68
N LYS A 101 22.44 7.92 -1.93
CA LYS A 101 22.89 9.08 -2.68
C LYS A 101 21.77 9.85 -3.36
N LEU A 102 20.62 9.19 -3.56
CA LEU A 102 19.47 9.74 -4.29
C LEU A 102 18.17 9.19 -3.70
N PRO A 103 17.87 9.43 -2.42
CA PRO A 103 16.73 8.83 -1.75
C PRO A 103 15.41 9.45 -2.18
N GLY A 104 14.37 8.62 -2.31
CA GLY A 104 13.00 9.07 -2.41
C GLY A 104 12.34 9.23 -1.04
N ILE A 105 11.05 9.56 -1.04
CA ILE A 105 10.23 9.56 0.18
C ILE A 105 10.10 8.12 0.70
N PRO A 106 10.27 7.88 2.02
CA PRO A 106 10.04 6.58 2.64
C PRO A 106 8.54 6.26 2.66
N PHE A 107 8.04 5.61 1.63
CA PHE A 107 6.64 5.19 1.56
C PHE A 107 6.38 3.85 2.23
N HIS A 108 5.15 3.67 2.70
CA HIS A 108 4.56 2.35 2.92
C HIS A 108 3.51 2.07 1.84
N MET A 109 3.36 0.81 1.49
CA MET A 109 2.39 0.34 0.51
C MET A 109 1.69 -0.90 1.04
N LEU A 110 0.40 -1.01 0.77
CA LEU A 110 -0.33 -2.24 0.99
C LEU A 110 -1.35 -2.48 -0.13
N ARG A 111 -1.68 -3.75 -0.35
CA ARG A 111 -2.73 -4.16 -1.27
C ARG A 111 -3.70 -5.08 -0.53
N THR A 112 -4.97 -4.73 -0.59
CA THR A 112 -6.03 -5.51 0.06
C THR A 112 -7.17 -5.83 -0.91
N ASP A 113 -7.86 -6.92 -0.67
CA ASP A 113 -9.15 -7.21 -1.30
C ASP A 113 -10.31 -6.59 -0.50
N ILE A 114 -11.54 -6.74 -1.01
CA ILE A 114 -12.75 -6.20 -0.37
C ILE A 114 -13.04 -6.85 0.99
N ALA A 115 -12.57 -8.08 1.22
CA ALA A 115 -12.71 -8.78 2.50
C ALA A 115 -11.67 -8.33 3.55
N GLY A 116 -10.73 -7.46 3.17
CA GLY A 116 -9.70 -6.93 4.05
C GLY A 116 -8.44 -7.80 4.15
N ASN A 117 -8.28 -8.81 3.29
CA ASN A 117 -7.07 -9.62 3.25
C ASN A 117 -5.92 -8.81 2.63
N ILE A 118 -4.81 -8.68 3.36
CA ILE A 118 -3.62 -7.97 2.88
C ILE A 118 -2.75 -8.94 2.09
N SER A 119 -2.70 -8.77 0.78
CA SER A 119 -1.95 -9.63 -0.15
C SER A 119 -0.55 -9.10 -0.52
N LYS A 120 -0.30 -7.80 -0.35
CA LYS A 120 1.03 -7.17 -0.42
C LYS A 120 1.16 -6.14 0.68
N ARG A 121 2.35 -6.04 1.26
CA ARG A 121 2.70 -5.00 2.23
C ARG A 121 4.16 -4.67 2.16
N PHE A 122 4.47 -3.41 2.33
CA PHE A 122 5.81 -2.88 2.40
C PHE A 122 5.80 -1.62 3.25
N SER A 123 6.73 -1.45 4.18
CA SER A 123 6.77 -0.26 5.02
C SER A 123 8.20 0.22 5.22
N LEU A 124 8.45 1.46 4.79
CA LEU A 124 9.67 2.23 5.11
C LEU A 124 9.36 3.46 5.95
N SER A 125 8.09 3.85 6.03
CA SER A 125 7.65 5.03 6.77
C SER A 125 7.52 4.81 8.28
N GLY A 126 7.82 3.61 8.77
CA GLY A 126 7.65 3.27 10.18
C GLY A 126 6.24 2.86 10.60
N ILE A 127 5.23 3.04 9.74
CA ILE A 127 3.87 2.59 10.07
C ILE A 127 3.83 1.07 10.24
N GLU A 128 3.21 0.61 11.30
CA GLU A 128 3.01 -0.82 11.53
C GLU A 128 1.84 -1.34 10.70
N ILE A 129 2.11 -2.32 9.83
CA ILE A 129 1.10 -3.03 9.04
C ILE A 129 0.94 -4.43 9.63
N PRO A 130 -0.29 -4.87 9.99
CA PRO A 130 -0.49 -6.17 10.64
C PRO A 130 -0.04 -7.31 9.73
N ARG A 131 0.60 -8.31 10.33
CA ARG A 131 1.07 -9.52 9.60
C ARG A 131 -0.05 -10.52 9.40
N TYR A 132 -0.97 -10.60 10.36
CA TYR A 132 -2.05 -11.56 10.42
C TYR A 132 -3.36 -10.83 10.75
N GLY A 133 -4.43 -11.23 10.08
CA GLY A 133 -5.74 -10.59 10.23
C GLY A 133 -5.87 -9.27 9.46
N GLY A 134 -7.00 -8.60 9.64
CA GLY A 134 -7.30 -7.31 9.01
C GLY A 134 -6.63 -6.14 9.72
N ALA A 135 -6.32 -5.10 8.96
CA ALA A 135 -5.91 -3.81 9.52
C ALA A 135 -7.09 -3.09 10.19
N CYS A 136 -6.80 -1.96 10.83
CA CYS A 136 -7.83 -1.11 11.40
C CYS A 136 -8.89 -0.73 10.34
N PRO A 137 -10.20 -0.91 10.59
CA PRO A 137 -11.24 -0.66 9.60
C PRO A 137 -11.34 0.80 9.15
N ARG A 138 -10.67 1.72 9.85
CA ARG A 138 -10.61 3.14 9.50
C ARG A 138 -9.49 3.49 8.50
N TRP A 139 -8.71 2.53 8.04
CA TRP A 139 -7.73 2.78 6.99
C TRP A 139 -8.44 3.09 5.66
N ASN A 140 -7.96 4.11 4.95
CA ASN A 140 -8.57 4.58 3.70
C ASN A 140 -8.58 3.55 2.56
N VAL A 141 -7.78 2.52 2.64
CA VAL A 141 -7.81 1.40 1.67
C VAL A 141 -9.14 0.67 1.63
N TYR A 142 -9.90 0.68 2.73
CA TYR A 142 -11.23 0.06 2.76
C TYR A 142 -12.30 1.00 2.22
N SER A 143 -12.22 2.29 2.50
CA SER A 143 -13.14 3.27 1.93
C SER A 143 -12.97 3.44 0.41
N ALA A 144 -11.80 3.11 -0.13
CA ALA A 144 -11.56 3.17 -1.58
C ALA A 144 -12.52 2.30 -2.40
N PHE A 145 -13.04 1.21 -1.84
CA PHE A 145 -14.05 0.37 -2.50
C PHE A 145 -15.40 1.05 -2.69
N THR A 146 -15.70 2.11 -1.93
CA THR A 146 -16.96 2.87 -2.08
C THR A 146 -16.94 3.80 -3.29
N ARG A 147 -15.74 4.12 -3.81
CA ARG A 147 -15.54 4.97 -4.99
C ARG A 147 -14.45 4.36 -5.88
N PRO A 148 -14.77 3.25 -6.58
CA PRO A 148 -13.80 2.52 -7.38
C PRO A 148 -13.09 3.40 -8.42
N GLY A 149 -11.78 3.19 -8.58
CA GLY A 149 -10.96 3.90 -9.55
C GLY A 149 -10.58 5.34 -9.17
N VAL A 150 -11.14 5.89 -8.09
CA VAL A 150 -10.86 7.27 -7.64
C VAL A 150 -9.80 7.24 -6.53
N ILE A 151 -8.76 8.06 -6.66
CA ILE A 151 -7.76 8.25 -5.59
C ILE A 151 -8.42 9.02 -4.44
N GLN A 152 -8.38 8.43 -3.25
CA GLN A 152 -8.84 9.05 -2.02
C GLN A 152 -7.64 9.33 -1.12
N ALA A 153 -7.42 10.60 -0.77
CA ALA A 153 -6.37 11.02 0.14
C ALA A 153 -6.92 11.25 1.55
N ALA A 154 -6.13 10.93 2.57
CA ALA A 154 -6.51 11.10 3.97
C ALA A 154 -5.28 11.39 4.85
N VAL A 155 -5.50 12.14 5.92
CA VAL A 155 -4.54 12.30 7.00
C VAL A 155 -4.88 11.30 8.11
N SER A 156 -3.99 10.37 8.38
CA SER A 156 -4.17 9.30 9.37
C SER A 156 -3.29 9.56 10.58
N LYS A 157 -3.85 9.37 11.79
CA LYS A 157 -3.14 9.54 13.06
C LYS A 157 -3.13 8.24 13.84
N MET A 158 -1.95 7.70 14.08
CA MET A 158 -1.75 6.49 14.87
C MET A 158 -1.94 6.74 16.37
N THR A 159 -2.04 5.66 17.14
CA THR A 159 -2.19 5.71 18.62
C THR A 159 -0.97 6.32 19.32
N ASN A 160 0.22 6.20 18.76
CA ASN A 160 1.46 6.84 19.25
C ASN A 160 1.56 8.34 18.92
N GLY A 161 0.56 8.90 18.21
CA GLY A 161 0.52 10.31 17.83
C GLY A 161 1.14 10.63 16.47
N GLU A 162 1.83 9.68 15.84
CA GLU A 162 2.41 9.87 14.50
C GLU A 162 1.33 10.07 13.45
N LYS A 163 1.60 10.99 12.53
CA LYS A 163 0.70 11.33 11.42
C LYS A 163 1.26 10.85 10.09
N TYR A 164 0.38 10.32 9.28
CA TYR A 164 0.68 9.86 7.93
C TYR A 164 -0.28 10.48 6.94
N VAL A 165 0.22 10.78 5.74
CA VAL A 165 -0.61 11.08 4.59
C VAL A 165 -0.70 9.82 3.75
N CYS A 166 -1.93 9.37 3.50
CA CYS A 166 -2.19 8.12 2.80
C CYS A 166 -3.14 8.37 1.64
N ILE A 167 -2.86 7.76 0.51
CA ILE A 167 -3.79 7.65 -0.61
C ILE A 167 -4.23 6.19 -0.78
N ALA A 168 -5.43 6.00 -1.30
CA ALA A 168 -5.91 4.68 -1.69
C ALA A 168 -6.74 4.76 -2.96
N ARG A 169 -6.58 3.76 -3.84
CA ARG A 169 -7.34 3.61 -5.08
C ARG A 169 -7.57 2.15 -5.36
N THR A 170 -8.77 1.79 -5.86
CA THR A 170 -9.01 0.45 -6.36
C THR A 170 -8.48 0.27 -7.77
N VAL A 171 -8.00 -0.94 -8.05
CA VAL A 171 -7.58 -1.40 -9.36
C VAL A 171 -8.29 -2.71 -9.69
N GLU A 172 -8.68 -2.88 -10.93
CA GLU A 172 -9.22 -4.14 -11.42
C GLU A 172 -8.09 -5.05 -11.91
N LYS A 173 -8.17 -6.32 -11.60
CA LYS A 173 -7.22 -7.37 -12.05
C LYS A 173 -7.97 -8.47 -12.77
N GLY A 174 -7.36 -8.97 -13.83
CA GLY A 174 -7.83 -10.09 -14.63
C GLY A 174 -8.24 -9.71 -16.03
N VAL A 175 -8.06 -10.65 -16.97
CA VAL A 175 -8.57 -10.56 -18.34
C VAL A 175 -10.02 -10.97 -18.29
N GLY A 176 -10.92 -10.00 -18.11
CA GLY A 176 -12.36 -10.26 -18.02
C GLY A 176 -12.95 -10.63 -19.38
N ARG A 177 -13.28 -11.89 -19.59
CA ARG A 177 -14.30 -12.24 -20.59
C ARG A 177 -15.66 -11.78 -20.07
N TYR A 178 -16.56 -11.44 -20.97
CA TYR A 178 -17.96 -11.15 -20.61
C TYR A 178 -18.52 -12.26 -19.71
N GLY A 179 -19.11 -11.90 -18.56
CA GLY A 179 -19.64 -12.86 -17.58
C GLY A 179 -18.62 -13.40 -16.55
N GLN A 180 -17.33 -13.05 -16.64
CA GLN A 180 -16.36 -13.36 -15.59
C GLN A 180 -16.19 -12.19 -14.64
N SER A 181 -16.19 -12.46 -13.32
CA SER A 181 -15.93 -11.46 -12.30
C SER A 181 -14.45 -11.07 -12.32
N LYS A 182 -14.16 -9.77 -12.36
CA LYS A 182 -12.82 -9.24 -12.15
C LYS A 182 -12.52 -9.14 -10.66
N SER A 183 -11.28 -9.38 -10.27
CA SER A 183 -10.83 -9.10 -8.91
C SER A 183 -10.60 -7.61 -8.74
N ILE A 184 -11.26 -7.01 -7.76
CA ILE A 184 -11.05 -5.60 -7.39
C ILE A 184 -10.16 -5.59 -6.16
N LEU A 185 -9.03 -4.90 -6.26
CA LEU A 185 -8.05 -4.75 -5.18
C LEU A 185 -7.87 -3.27 -4.86
N SER A 186 -7.70 -2.93 -3.60
CA SER A 186 -7.34 -1.59 -3.17
C SER A 186 -5.83 -1.49 -2.94
N ILE A 187 -5.22 -0.48 -3.55
CA ILE A 187 -3.80 -0.14 -3.38
C ILE A 187 -3.74 1.09 -2.48
N GLY A 188 -3.10 0.95 -1.32
CA GLY A 188 -2.78 2.05 -0.42
C GLY A 188 -1.30 2.40 -0.50
N LEU A 189 -0.99 3.69 -0.55
CA LEU A 189 0.35 4.25 -0.47
C LEU A 189 0.34 5.40 0.51
N GLY A 190 1.36 5.53 1.35
CA GLY A 190 1.44 6.65 2.26
C GLY A 190 2.85 6.89 2.80
N CYS A 191 3.04 8.06 3.39
CA CYS A 191 4.29 8.47 4.01
C CYS A 191 4.02 9.26 5.29
N GLU A 192 5.06 9.52 6.09
CA GLU A 192 4.95 10.42 7.23
C GLU A 192 4.51 11.82 6.78
N ALA A 193 3.70 12.49 7.59
CA ALA A 193 3.15 13.82 7.28
C ALA A 193 4.22 14.91 7.06
N LYS A 194 5.45 14.72 7.54
CA LYS A 194 6.57 15.64 7.28
C LYS A 194 6.91 15.78 5.79
N TYR A 195 6.60 14.75 4.97
CA TYR A 195 6.82 14.76 3.52
C TYR A 195 5.63 15.30 2.72
N ALA A 196 4.58 15.75 3.37
CA ALA A 196 3.35 16.17 2.73
C ALA A 196 3.55 17.20 1.62
N LYS A 197 4.44 18.16 1.82
CA LYS A 197 4.72 19.22 0.81
C LYS A 197 5.29 18.69 -0.50
N GLU A 198 5.87 17.49 -0.47
CA GLU A 198 6.44 16.82 -1.64
C GLU A 198 5.45 15.87 -2.32
N PHE A 199 4.22 15.71 -1.79
CA PHE A 199 3.23 14.74 -2.24
C PHE A 199 1.97 15.45 -2.75
N VAL A 200 1.72 15.44 -4.04
CA VAL A 200 0.67 16.23 -4.72
C VAL A 200 -0.72 16.07 -4.10
N TYR A 201 -1.05 14.89 -3.63
CA TYR A 201 -2.37 14.57 -3.08
C TYR A 201 -2.68 15.27 -1.75
N THR A 202 -1.73 16.03 -1.22
CA THR A 202 -1.92 16.82 0.02
C THR A 202 -2.25 18.29 -0.24
N GLU A 203 -2.20 18.75 -1.48
CA GLU A 203 -2.41 20.18 -1.81
C GLU A 203 -3.78 20.70 -1.35
N ASN A 204 -4.78 19.83 -1.32
CA ASN A 204 -6.14 20.14 -0.87
C ASN A 204 -6.46 19.62 0.55
N LEU A 205 -5.45 19.18 1.32
CA LEU A 205 -5.63 18.66 2.67
C LEU A 205 -5.01 19.61 3.69
N ASP A 206 -5.80 20.08 4.64
CA ASP A 206 -5.24 20.77 5.81
C ASP A 206 -4.70 19.75 6.82
N ILE A 207 -3.38 19.53 6.76
CA ILE A 207 -2.67 18.60 7.64
C ILE A 207 -2.61 19.10 9.08
N SER A 208 -2.81 20.40 9.31
CA SER A 208 -2.79 21.02 10.64
C SER A 208 -4.14 20.94 11.35
N ASP A 209 -5.23 20.81 10.60
CA ASP A 209 -6.57 20.72 11.17
C ASP A 209 -6.81 19.34 11.79
N LYS A 210 -6.95 19.34 13.11
CA LYS A 210 -7.26 18.12 13.88
C LYS A 210 -8.59 17.45 13.48
N LYS A 211 -9.51 18.19 12.87
CA LYS A 211 -10.82 17.68 12.45
C LYS A 211 -10.72 16.79 11.21
N THR A 212 -9.69 16.98 10.37
CA THR A 212 -9.45 16.16 9.18
C THR A 212 -8.67 14.88 9.50
N GLU A 213 -8.07 14.79 10.70
CA GLU A 213 -7.31 13.62 11.12
C GLU A 213 -8.22 12.41 11.35
N ILE A 214 -7.95 11.32 10.64
CA ILE A 214 -8.61 10.04 10.87
C ILE A 214 -7.80 9.28 11.93
N PRO A 215 -8.35 9.08 13.15
CA PRO A 215 -7.67 8.28 14.16
C PRO A 215 -7.71 6.81 13.76
N ILE A 216 -6.53 6.23 13.56
CA ILE A 216 -6.33 4.83 13.16
C ILE A 216 -5.50 4.07 14.20
N GLY A 217 -5.50 2.75 14.10
CA GLY A 217 -4.61 1.84 14.81
C GLY A 217 -4.03 0.80 13.85
N VAL A 218 -3.27 -0.16 14.38
CA VAL A 218 -2.77 -1.29 13.60
C VAL A 218 -3.90 -2.29 13.33
N SER A 219 -4.52 -2.80 14.40
CA SER A 219 -5.70 -3.66 14.37
C SER A 219 -6.56 -3.41 15.61
N CYS A 220 -7.85 -3.77 15.58
CA CYS A 220 -8.71 -3.57 16.73
C CYS A 220 -8.22 -4.28 18.00
N ARG A 221 -7.64 -5.47 17.86
CA ARG A 221 -7.17 -6.29 18.99
C ARG A 221 -5.97 -5.69 19.73
N THR A 222 -5.10 -4.96 19.00
CA THR A 222 -3.90 -4.32 19.57
C THR A 222 -4.05 -2.82 19.77
N CYS A 223 -5.21 -2.24 19.42
CA CYS A 223 -5.46 -0.81 19.52
C CYS A 223 -5.88 -0.39 20.92
N ASP A 224 -5.21 0.63 21.46
CA ASP A 224 -5.51 1.18 22.78
C ASP A 224 -6.69 2.15 22.87
N ARG A 225 -7.26 2.55 21.72
CA ARG A 225 -8.43 3.44 21.70
C ARG A 225 -9.67 2.70 22.17
N LEU A 226 -10.25 3.13 23.27
CA LEU A 226 -11.49 2.56 23.79
C LEU A 226 -12.75 3.27 23.27
N ASP A 227 -12.61 4.50 22.78
CA ASP A 227 -13.65 5.40 22.28
C ASP A 227 -13.95 5.24 20.76
N CYS A 228 -13.48 4.17 20.13
CA CYS A 228 -13.61 4.00 18.68
C CYS A 228 -14.95 3.36 18.30
N SER A 229 -15.86 4.13 17.71
CA SER A 229 -17.17 3.67 17.24
C SER A 229 -17.13 2.57 16.16
N GLN A 230 -15.99 2.41 15.49
CA GLN A 230 -15.79 1.36 14.46
C GLN A 230 -14.98 0.16 14.97
N ARG A 231 -14.83 0.03 16.29
CA ARG A 231 -14.12 -1.11 16.86
C ARG A 231 -14.86 -2.41 16.57
N ALA A 232 -14.19 -3.33 15.87
CA ALA A 232 -14.76 -4.62 15.48
C ALA A 232 -14.45 -5.76 16.47
N PHE A 233 -13.40 -5.61 17.31
CA PHE A 233 -12.96 -6.64 18.26
C PHE A 233 -12.56 -6.01 19.59
N PRO A 234 -12.75 -6.70 20.74
CA PRO A 234 -12.26 -6.23 22.02
C PRO A 234 -10.73 -6.14 22.06
N PRO A 235 -10.14 -5.23 22.85
CA PRO A 235 -8.69 -5.15 23.03
C PRO A 235 -8.18 -6.37 23.79
N LEU A 236 -6.98 -6.86 23.42
CA LEU A 236 -6.40 -8.07 24.06
C LEU A 236 -5.78 -7.78 25.42
N HIS A 237 -5.32 -6.56 25.68
CA HIS A 237 -4.52 -6.21 26.86
C HIS A 237 -5.19 -5.21 27.79
N LYS A 238 -6.43 -4.87 27.55
CA LYS A 238 -7.21 -3.98 28.44
C LYS A 238 -8.47 -4.68 28.90
N LYS A 239 -8.81 -4.47 30.18
CA LYS A 239 -10.12 -4.83 30.67
C LYS A 239 -11.15 -4.01 29.88
N PHE A 240 -12.18 -4.68 29.50
CA PHE A 240 -13.24 -4.15 28.67
C PHE A 240 -14.54 -4.26 29.47
N ASP A 241 -15.19 -3.13 29.68
CA ASP A 241 -16.48 -3.07 30.37
C ASP A 241 -17.56 -2.77 29.34
N ILE A 242 -18.66 -3.52 29.40
CA ILE A 242 -19.78 -3.36 28.48
C ILE A 242 -20.90 -2.68 29.25
N ASP A 243 -21.21 -1.44 28.90
CA ASP A 243 -22.43 -0.79 29.42
C ASP A 243 -23.64 -1.29 28.64
N ILE A 244 -24.50 -2.04 29.33
CA ILE A 244 -25.75 -2.60 28.78
C ILE A 244 -26.75 -1.52 28.36
N ASN A 245 -26.59 -0.28 28.80
CA ASN A 245 -27.48 0.84 28.51
C ASN A 245 -26.98 1.66 27.32
N THR A 246 -25.74 1.48 26.90
CA THR A 246 -25.14 2.21 25.76
C THR A 246 -25.34 1.44 24.46
N ARG A 247 -26.12 2.04 23.55
CA ARG A 247 -26.31 1.51 22.19
C ARG A 247 -25.50 2.36 21.18
N GLY A 248 -24.35 1.86 20.79
CA GLY A 248 -23.51 2.46 19.74
C GLY A 248 -23.43 1.57 18.49
N VAL A 249 -22.70 2.05 17.48
CA VAL A 249 -22.36 1.27 16.26
C VAL A 249 -21.53 0.02 16.62
N SER A 250 -20.75 0.10 17.69
CA SER A 250 -19.97 -1.02 18.22
C SER A 250 -20.33 -1.26 19.68
N VAL A 251 -20.54 -2.52 20.04
CA VAL A 251 -20.73 -2.97 21.44
C VAL A 251 -19.41 -2.91 22.25
N TYR A 252 -18.30 -2.61 21.59
CA TYR A 252 -16.95 -2.58 22.19
C TYR A 252 -16.46 -1.16 22.47
N VAL A 253 -17.35 -0.20 22.61
CA VAL A 253 -17.03 1.16 23.05
C VAL A 253 -17.31 1.24 24.53
N SER A 254 -16.33 1.62 25.34
CA SER A 254 -16.52 2.04 26.72
C SER A 254 -16.53 3.57 26.76
N ASP A 255 -17.57 4.17 27.33
CA ASP A 255 -17.54 5.59 27.66
C ASP A 255 -16.48 5.82 28.74
N ASN A 256 -15.51 6.69 28.46
CA ASN A 256 -14.45 7.09 29.38
C ASN A 256 -14.96 8.03 30.49
N ASN A 257 -16.16 7.77 31.05
CA ASN A 257 -16.71 8.51 32.14
C ASN A 257 -16.86 7.59 33.37
N SER A 258 -15.74 7.02 33.80
CA SER A 258 -15.63 6.44 35.16
C SER A 258 -14.18 6.51 35.64
#